data_ca126565a78b68ac9311a98a962c04ad
#
_entry.id   ca126565a78b68ac9311a98a962c04ad
#
_cell.length_a   1.000
_cell.length_b   1.000
_cell.length_c   1.000
_cell.angle_alpha   90.00
_cell.angle_beta   90.00
_cell.angle_gamma   90.00
#
_symmetry.space_group_name_H-M   'P 1'
#
loop_
_entity.id
_entity.type
_entity.pdbx_description
1 polymer ?
#
loop_
_entity_poly.entity_id
_entity_poly.type
_entity_poly.pdbx_seq_one_letter_code
_entity_poly.pdbx_strand_id
1 'polypeptide(L)'
;MSGTASDGPGGTSDLTMVQAINETLHAEMERDERVVLLGQDVARNGGVFRATEGLVEKFGDRRVVDMPISEAVIAGATVGLAIAGLVPVAEIQFLGFSYQAMHQLAGQVARLRYRTRSRFEPAITIRAPFGGGVRTPELHSDSLEGQFANIPGLKIAMPATADDAKGLLAASIREPDPVLFLEPLRGYRGIRGPVPDGEHVVPLGVARAARQGDDIVVIAWSYQVELACRAADTLRGEGLSVGVLDLRTLVPLDVEAITEAVCHCGRAVVVQESPETSGFASEIVATIVDECFWSLEAPVVRVSGYDVPYPVGRLEDLYVPDEARIIAAIRRVLDSA
;
A
#
# COMPACT_ATOMS: atom_id res chain seq x y z
N MET A 1 39.99 -6.82 -25.96
CA MET A 1 38.89 -6.09 -26.63
C MET A 1 37.81 -5.87 -25.56
N SER A 2 37.76 -4.66 -25.09
CA SER A 2 36.86 -4.20 -24.01
C SER A 2 35.47 -3.92 -24.57
N GLY A 3 34.48 -4.71 -24.15
CA GLY A 3 33.08 -4.41 -24.39
C GLY A 3 32.57 -3.50 -23.28
N THR A 4 32.42 -2.23 -23.59
CA THR A 4 31.76 -1.26 -22.74
C THR A 4 30.26 -1.52 -22.75
N ALA A 5 29.71 -1.98 -21.62
CA ALA A 5 28.29 -1.92 -21.37
C ALA A 5 27.91 -0.44 -21.24
N SER A 6 27.06 0.04 -22.13
CA SER A 6 26.45 1.37 -22.05
C SER A 6 25.23 1.31 -21.15
N ASP A 7 25.38 1.54 -19.84
CA ASP A 7 24.29 1.97 -18.97
C ASP A 7 23.97 3.44 -19.29
N GLY A 8 23.08 3.65 -20.25
CA GLY A 8 22.39 4.92 -20.39
C GLY A 8 21.30 5.04 -19.31
N PRO A 9 20.99 6.24 -18.80
CA PRO A 9 19.86 6.41 -17.90
C PRO A 9 18.60 5.90 -18.59
N GLY A 10 17.94 4.89 -17.98
CA GLY A 10 16.69 4.34 -18.47
C GLY A 10 15.66 5.47 -18.62
N GLY A 11 14.84 5.42 -19.68
CA GLY A 11 13.74 6.36 -19.88
C GLY A 11 12.73 6.25 -18.74
N THR A 12 11.80 7.21 -18.70
CA THR A 12 10.62 7.14 -17.81
C THR A 12 9.37 7.27 -18.66
N SER A 13 8.35 6.47 -18.37
CA SER A 13 7.02 6.55 -18.95
C SER A 13 6.07 7.23 -17.98
N ASP A 14 5.16 8.07 -18.47
CA ASP A 14 4.13 8.69 -17.66
C ASP A 14 2.91 7.75 -17.56
N LEU A 15 2.81 7.03 -16.45
CA LEU A 15 1.81 5.97 -16.24
C LEU A 15 0.82 6.32 -15.13
N THR A 16 -0.40 5.83 -15.28
CA THR A 16 -1.32 5.72 -14.14
C THR A 16 -0.89 4.57 -13.22
N MET A 17 -1.32 4.60 -11.96
CA MET A 17 -1.00 3.54 -11.01
C MET A 17 -1.44 2.15 -11.52
N VAL A 18 -2.65 2.02 -12.10
CA VAL A 18 -3.13 0.74 -12.64
C VAL A 18 -2.29 0.26 -13.83
N GLN A 19 -1.79 1.18 -14.66
CA GLN A 19 -0.87 0.83 -15.74
C GLN A 19 0.48 0.34 -15.21
N ALA A 20 1.03 1.02 -14.18
CA ALA A 20 2.26 0.60 -13.53
C ALA A 20 2.13 -0.80 -12.89
N ILE A 21 0.99 -1.11 -12.25
CA ILE A 21 0.69 -2.43 -11.72
C ILE A 21 0.63 -3.46 -12.85
N ASN A 22 -0.09 -3.17 -13.94
CA ASN A 22 -0.20 -4.08 -15.09
C ASN A 22 1.16 -4.38 -15.72
N GLU A 23 1.97 -3.35 -15.98
CA GLU A 23 3.32 -3.52 -16.51
C GLU A 23 4.22 -4.34 -15.58
N THR A 24 4.10 -4.15 -14.26
CA THR A 24 4.85 -4.94 -13.27
C THR A 24 4.46 -6.41 -13.33
N LEU A 25 3.17 -6.72 -13.39
CA LEU A 25 2.70 -8.10 -13.51
C LEU A 25 3.20 -8.76 -14.80
N HIS A 26 3.18 -8.03 -15.93
CA HIS A 26 3.77 -8.50 -17.18
C HIS A 26 5.27 -8.80 -17.03
N ALA A 27 6.03 -7.88 -16.45
CA ALA A 27 7.47 -8.00 -16.29
C ALA A 27 7.86 -9.15 -15.34
N GLU A 28 7.18 -9.27 -14.18
CA GLU A 28 7.48 -10.33 -13.21
C GLU A 28 7.07 -11.72 -13.72
N MET A 29 5.97 -11.85 -14.44
CA MET A 29 5.58 -13.10 -15.08
C MET A 29 6.51 -13.49 -16.25
N GLU A 30 7.11 -12.52 -16.92
CA GLU A 30 8.12 -12.77 -17.97
C GLU A 30 9.47 -13.15 -17.36
N ARG A 31 9.84 -12.52 -16.25
CA ARG A 31 11.10 -12.78 -15.52
C ARG A 31 11.14 -14.17 -14.88
N ASP A 32 10.01 -14.63 -14.33
CA ASP A 32 9.93 -15.88 -13.57
C ASP A 32 8.70 -16.69 -13.98
N GLU A 33 8.95 -17.87 -14.60
CA GLU A 33 7.89 -18.77 -15.05
C GLU A 33 7.06 -19.38 -13.91
N ARG A 34 7.54 -19.30 -12.67
CA ARG A 34 6.83 -19.78 -11.47
C ARG A 34 5.74 -18.82 -11.01
N VAL A 35 5.76 -17.56 -11.45
CA VAL A 35 4.72 -16.58 -11.09
C VAL A 35 3.40 -16.96 -11.73
N VAL A 36 2.38 -17.16 -10.89
CA VAL A 36 1.00 -17.53 -11.30
C VAL A 36 0.04 -16.51 -10.72
N LEU A 37 -0.76 -15.90 -11.58
CA LEU A 37 -1.83 -14.97 -11.17
C LEU A 37 -3.15 -15.74 -11.03
N LEU A 38 -3.86 -15.51 -9.91
CA LEU A 38 -5.17 -16.10 -9.68
C LEU A 38 -6.12 -15.12 -9.00
N GLY A 39 -7.39 -15.17 -9.33
CA GLY A 39 -8.40 -14.29 -8.75
C GLY A 39 -9.71 -14.34 -9.54
N GLN A 40 -10.69 -13.60 -9.10
CA GLN A 40 -11.96 -13.49 -9.80
C GLN A 40 -11.83 -12.56 -11.00
N ASP A 41 -12.23 -12.99 -12.18
CA ASP A 41 -12.24 -12.22 -13.44
C ASP A 41 -10.85 -11.70 -13.90
N VAL A 42 -9.76 -12.23 -13.36
CA VAL A 42 -8.39 -11.76 -13.66
C VAL A 42 -7.89 -12.20 -15.04
N ALA A 43 -8.42 -13.28 -15.61
CA ALA A 43 -8.02 -13.79 -16.91
C ALA A 43 -8.83 -13.14 -18.03
N ARG A 44 -10.04 -13.64 -18.30
CA ARG A 44 -10.84 -13.23 -19.47
C ARG A 44 -11.22 -11.76 -19.47
N ASN A 45 -11.55 -11.22 -18.31
CA ASN A 45 -11.95 -9.82 -18.17
C ASN A 45 -10.77 -8.86 -17.94
N GLY A 46 -9.57 -9.37 -17.70
CA GLY A 46 -8.40 -8.53 -17.38
C GLY A 46 -8.53 -7.79 -16.04
N GLY A 47 -9.30 -8.37 -15.09
CA GLY A 47 -9.63 -7.77 -13.81
C GLY A 47 -10.73 -6.70 -13.89
N VAL A 48 -11.44 -6.46 -12.79
CA VAL A 48 -12.51 -5.45 -12.71
C VAL A 48 -11.99 -4.05 -13.02
N PHE A 49 -10.76 -3.76 -12.63
CA PHE A 49 -10.10 -2.47 -12.85
C PHE A 49 -9.10 -2.47 -14.01
N ARG A 50 -8.99 -3.56 -14.76
CA ARG A 50 -8.04 -3.74 -15.88
C ARG A 50 -6.58 -3.82 -15.45
N ALA A 51 -6.33 -4.17 -14.20
CA ALA A 51 -4.96 -4.35 -13.70
C ALA A 51 -4.25 -5.57 -14.29
N THR A 52 -5.01 -6.55 -14.83
CA THR A 52 -4.49 -7.81 -15.38
C THR A 52 -4.76 -7.98 -16.87
N GLU A 53 -5.12 -6.89 -17.56
CA GLU A 53 -5.43 -6.89 -18.99
C GLU A 53 -4.23 -7.38 -19.82
N GLY A 54 -4.48 -8.26 -20.81
CA GLY A 54 -3.46 -8.79 -21.71
C GLY A 54 -2.61 -9.94 -21.15
N LEU A 55 -2.72 -10.24 -19.84
CA LEU A 55 -1.88 -11.28 -19.23
C LEU A 55 -2.24 -12.70 -19.70
N VAL A 56 -3.52 -13.03 -19.81
CA VAL A 56 -3.93 -14.37 -20.20
C VAL A 56 -3.59 -14.65 -21.69
N GLU A 57 -3.64 -13.66 -22.54
CA GLU A 57 -3.25 -13.76 -23.95
C GLU A 57 -1.75 -14.04 -24.09
N LYS A 58 -0.93 -13.45 -23.21
CA LYS A 58 0.53 -13.61 -23.25
C LYS A 58 1.01 -14.88 -22.55
N PHE A 59 0.47 -15.21 -21.37
CA PHE A 59 0.99 -16.26 -20.49
C PHE A 59 0.12 -17.52 -20.41
N GLY A 60 -1.08 -17.47 -20.98
CA GLY A 60 -2.01 -18.61 -21.03
C GLY A 60 -2.80 -18.84 -19.74
N ASP A 61 -3.84 -19.68 -19.86
CA ASP A 61 -4.81 -19.99 -18.80
C ASP A 61 -4.25 -20.82 -17.64
N ARG A 62 -3.07 -21.42 -17.80
CA ARG A 62 -2.38 -22.12 -16.71
C ARG A 62 -1.65 -21.21 -15.77
N ARG A 63 -1.30 -20.01 -16.21
CA ARG A 63 -0.59 -19.01 -15.41
C ARG A 63 -1.45 -17.82 -15.01
N VAL A 64 -2.57 -17.60 -15.69
CA VAL A 64 -3.57 -16.58 -15.36
C VAL A 64 -4.90 -17.27 -15.20
N VAL A 65 -5.34 -17.44 -13.96
CA VAL A 65 -6.41 -18.37 -13.59
C VAL A 65 -7.63 -17.64 -13.05
N ASP A 66 -8.75 -17.70 -13.78
CA ASP A 66 -10.03 -17.25 -13.23
C ASP A 66 -10.51 -18.20 -12.13
N MET A 67 -10.73 -17.65 -10.95
CA MET A 67 -11.25 -18.36 -9.78
C MET A 67 -12.76 -18.07 -9.61
N PRO A 68 -13.51 -19.00 -8.98
CA PRO A 68 -14.89 -18.69 -8.58
C PRO A 68 -14.91 -17.59 -7.51
N ILE A 69 -16.09 -16.98 -7.29
CA ILE A 69 -16.33 -16.00 -6.21
C ILE A 69 -16.20 -16.74 -4.86
N SER A 70 -14.98 -16.81 -4.36
CA SER A 70 -14.67 -17.41 -3.06
C SER A 70 -13.27 -16.96 -2.61
N GLU A 71 -13.20 -15.92 -1.84
CA GLU A 71 -11.96 -15.32 -1.36
C GLU A 71 -11.18 -16.30 -0.47
N ALA A 72 -11.90 -17.13 0.29
CA ALA A 72 -11.28 -18.20 1.09
C ALA A 72 -10.56 -19.24 0.21
N VAL A 73 -11.12 -19.59 -0.95
CA VAL A 73 -10.49 -20.52 -1.91
C VAL A 73 -9.32 -19.83 -2.63
N ILE A 74 -9.49 -18.57 -3.04
CA ILE A 74 -8.43 -17.77 -3.70
C ILE A 74 -7.21 -17.71 -2.77
N ALA A 75 -7.38 -17.23 -1.53
CA ALA A 75 -6.28 -17.13 -0.57
C ALA A 75 -5.73 -18.51 -0.17
N GLY A 76 -6.59 -19.52 0.04
CA GLY A 76 -6.18 -20.87 0.42
C GLY A 76 -5.38 -21.60 -0.66
N ALA A 77 -5.70 -21.39 -1.94
CA ALA A 77 -4.99 -21.97 -3.07
C ALA A 77 -3.52 -21.51 -3.12
N THR A 78 -3.22 -20.26 -2.72
CA THR A 78 -1.84 -19.73 -2.72
C THR A 78 -0.89 -20.55 -1.85
N VAL A 79 -1.39 -21.09 -0.73
CA VAL A 79 -0.58 -21.92 0.18
C VAL A 79 -0.13 -23.21 -0.53
N GLY A 80 -1.05 -23.89 -1.22
CA GLY A 80 -0.72 -25.10 -1.99
C GLY A 80 0.24 -24.82 -3.16
N LEU A 81 0.01 -23.73 -3.88
CA LEU A 81 0.87 -23.29 -4.98
C LEU A 81 2.28 -22.97 -4.50
N ALA A 82 2.43 -22.23 -3.39
CA ALA A 82 3.73 -21.90 -2.81
C ALA A 82 4.48 -23.16 -2.33
N ILE A 83 3.79 -24.12 -1.68
CA ILE A 83 4.37 -25.41 -1.27
C ILE A 83 4.83 -26.20 -2.50
N ALA A 84 4.13 -26.10 -3.62
CA ALA A 84 4.51 -26.73 -4.88
C ALA A 84 5.67 -26.01 -5.62
N GLY A 85 6.20 -24.92 -5.06
CA GLY A 85 7.34 -24.18 -5.61
C GLY A 85 6.96 -23.08 -6.61
N LEU A 86 5.69 -22.73 -6.72
CA LEU A 86 5.21 -21.60 -7.51
C LEU A 86 5.24 -20.29 -6.68
N VAL A 87 5.12 -19.16 -7.36
CA VAL A 87 5.04 -17.82 -6.77
C VAL A 87 3.64 -17.26 -7.07
N PRO A 88 2.65 -17.53 -6.21
CA PRO A 88 1.29 -17.09 -6.46
C PRO A 88 1.11 -15.60 -6.16
N VAL A 89 0.51 -14.90 -7.11
CA VAL A 89 -0.04 -13.55 -6.97
C VAL A 89 -1.56 -13.67 -7.03
N ALA A 90 -2.23 -13.48 -5.91
CA ALA A 90 -3.69 -13.60 -5.83
C ALA A 90 -4.35 -12.23 -5.74
N GLU A 91 -5.46 -12.04 -6.46
CA GLU A 91 -6.27 -10.83 -6.39
C GLU A 91 -7.58 -11.10 -5.64
N ILE A 92 -7.84 -10.33 -4.60
CA ILE A 92 -9.14 -10.18 -3.94
C ILE A 92 -9.74 -8.89 -4.49
N GLN A 93 -10.92 -8.95 -5.12
CA GLN A 93 -11.49 -7.83 -5.88
C GLN A 93 -11.65 -6.53 -5.07
N PHE A 94 -11.95 -6.63 -3.77
CA PHE A 94 -12.03 -5.52 -2.83
C PHE A 94 -11.60 -5.99 -1.44
N LEU A 95 -10.84 -5.18 -0.74
CA LEU A 95 -10.30 -5.55 0.58
C LEU A 95 -11.38 -5.95 1.58
N GLY A 96 -12.55 -5.32 1.55
CA GLY A 96 -13.69 -5.67 2.43
C GLY A 96 -14.17 -7.12 2.27
N PHE A 97 -13.96 -7.75 1.12
CA PHE A 97 -14.29 -9.16 0.91
C PHE A 97 -13.29 -10.12 1.57
N SER A 98 -12.13 -9.62 1.96
CA SER A 98 -11.10 -10.41 2.64
C SER A 98 -11.52 -10.96 4.00
N TYR A 99 -12.61 -10.47 4.61
CA TYR A 99 -13.19 -11.07 5.80
C TYR A 99 -13.47 -12.57 5.62
N GLN A 100 -13.92 -12.99 4.43
CA GLN A 100 -14.14 -14.40 4.12
C GLN A 100 -12.84 -15.20 3.98
N ALA A 101 -11.74 -14.53 3.64
CA ALA A 101 -10.41 -15.12 3.52
C ALA A 101 -9.56 -15.01 4.81
N MET A 102 -10.05 -14.35 5.86
CA MET A 102 -9.27 -14.03 7.07
C MET A 102 -8.65 -15.28 7.70
N HIS A 103 -9.39 -16.41 7.77
CA HIS A 103 -8.83 -17.66 8.28
C HIS A 103 -7.64 -18.14 7.45
N GLN A 104 -7.71 -18.02 6.13
CA GLN A 104 -6.62 -18.44 5.24
C GLN A 104 -5.43 -17.50 5.35
N LEU A 105 -5.67 -16.19 5.36
CA LEU A 105 -4.61 -15.17 5.46
C LEU A 105 -3.90 -15.24 6.82
N ALA A 106 -4.64 -15.10 7.92
CA ALA A 106 -4.06 -15.09 9.25
C ALA A 106 -3.66 -16.48 9.73
N GLY A 107 -4.46 -17.50 9.44
CA GLY A 107 -4.27 -18.86 9.95
C GLY A 107 -3.29 -19.71 9.15
N GLN A 108 -3.17 -19.50 7.86
CA GLN A 108 -2.37 -20.34 6.98
C GLN A 108 -1.22 -19.55 6.31
N VAL A 109 -1.53 -18.55 5.49
CA VAL A 109 -0.55 -17.79 4.68
C VAL A 109 0.54 -17.18 5.58
N ALA A 110 0.16 -16.34 6.54
CA ALA A 110 1.09 -15.64 7.42
C ALA A 110 1.97 -16.58 8.28
N ARG A 111 1.44 -17.76 8.62
CA ARG A 111 2.10 -18.67 9.58
C ARG A 111 2.86 -19.82 8.93
N LEU A 112 2.84 -19.93 7.61
CA LEU A 112 3.42 -21.10 6.91
C LEU A 112 4.92 -21.25 7.19
N ARG A 113 5.70 -20.18 7.06
CA ARG A 113 7.15 -20.22 7.36
C ARG A 113 7.42 -20.65 8.81
N TYR A 114 6.78 -20.02 9.76
CA TYR A 114 6.93 -20.35 11.20
C TYR A 114 6.55 -21.80 11.49
N ARG A 115 5.37 -22.23 11.04
CA ARG A 115 4.83 -23.57 11.29
C ARG A 115 5.70 -24.68 10.69
N THR A 116 6.32 -24.40 9.55
CA THR A 116 7.20 -25.37 8.85
C THR A 116 8.68 -25.23 9.24
N ARG A 117 9.00 -24.34 10.19
CA ARG A 117 10.38 -24.03 10.62
C ARG A 117 11.26 -23.65 9.41
N SER A 118 10.76 -22.75 8.59
CA SER A 118 11.42 -22.27 7.36
C SER A 118 11.73 -23.36 6.32
N ARG A 119 11.01 -24.50 6.36
CA ARG A 119 11.12 -25.53 5.30
C ARG A 119 10.57 -24.99 3.97
N PHE A 120 9.54 -24.17 4.04
CA PHE A 120 8.93 -23.50 2.90
C PHE A 120 9.07 -22.00 3.03
N GLU A 121 9.38 -21.35 1.92
CA GLU A 121 9.38 -19.90 1.76
C GLU A 121 8.09 -19.53 1.03
N PRO A 122 7.08 -19.03 1.77
CA PRO A 122 5.77 -18.72 1.19
C PRO A 122 5.82 -17.38 0.44
N ALA A 123 6.51 -17.35 -0.71
CA ALA A 123 6.51 -16.20 -1.61
C ALA A 123 5.11 -16.02 -2.20
N ILE A 124 4.23 -15.41 -1.42
CA ILE A 124 2.81 -15.21 -1.73
C ILE A 124 2.53 -13.71 -1.72
N THR A 125 2.00 -13.18 -2.82
CA THR A 125 1.48 -11.81 -2.87
C THR A 125 -0.04 -11.84 -2.96
N ILE A 126 -0.72 -11.21 -2.00
CA ILE A 126 -2.17 -10.97 -2.06
C ILE A 126 -2.38 -9.51 -2.41
N ARG A 127 -2.97 -9.23 -3.56
CA ARG A 127 -3.34 -7.90 -4.00
C ARG A 127 -4.80 -7.63 -3.67
N ALA A 128 -5.11 -6.45 -3.19
CA ALA A 128 -6.49 -6.03 -2.97
C ALA A 128 -6.64 -4.52 -3.15
N PRO A 129 -7.56 -4.06 -4.02
CA PRO A 129 -8.01 -2.67 -4.01
C PRO A 129 -8.73 -2.35 -2.69
N PHE A 130 -8.51 -1.13 -2.17
CA PHE A 130 -9.11 -0.68 -0.92
C PHE A 130 -9.45 0.80 -0.96
N GLY A 131 -10.20 1.23 0.04
CA GLY A 131 -10.55 2.62 0.24
C GLY A 131 -11.65 3.14 -0.67
N GLY A 132 -12.08 4.35 -0.43
CA GLY A 132 -13.14 5.00 -1.18
C GLY A 132 -12.67 5.72 -2.44
N GLY A 133 -13.55 6.58 -2.95
CA GLY A 133 -13.29 7.45 -4.09
C GLY A 133 -14.02 7.04 -5.37
N VAL A 134 -14.70 5.91 -5.36
CA VAL A 134 -15.46 5.40 -6.50
C VAL A 134 -16.96 5.22 -6.22
N ARG A 135 -17.39 5.62 -5.00
CA ARG A 135 -18.80 5.63 -4.56
C ARG A 135 -19.50 4.28 -4.67
N THR A 136 -18.76 3.23 -4.34
CA THR A 136 -19.27 1.86 -4.27
C THR A 136 -20.03 1.58 -2.98
N PRO A 137 -20.72 0.43 -2.83
CA PRO A 137 -21.26 -0.01 -1.54
C PRO A 137 -20.17 -0.14 -0.46
N GLU A 138 -20.57 -0.10 0.82
CA GLU A 138 -19.68 0.02 1.99
C GLU A 138 -18.52 -1.01 1.99
N LEU A 139 -18.79 -2.30 1.81
CA LEU A 139 -17.76 -3.35 1.80
C LEU A 139 -16.74 -3.23 0.65
N HIS A 140 -17.05 -2.47 -0.39
CA HIS A 140 -16.13 -2.23 -1.50
C HIS A 140 -15.15 -1.10 -1.21
N SER A 141 -15.35 -0.37 -0.12
CA SER A 141 -14.59 0.85 0.23
C SER A 141 -13.87 0.74 1.57
N ASP A 142 -13.90 -0.42 2.23
CA ASP A 142 -13.26 -0.62 3.52
C ASP A 142 -11.75 -0.46 3.44
N SER A 143 -11.19 0.22 4.46
CA SER A 143 -9.76 0.33 4.73
C SER A 143 -9.44 -0.48 5.99
N LEU A 144 -8.88 -1.68 5.81
CA LEU A 144 -8.70 -2.69 6.87
C LEU A 144 -7.23 -2.93 7.22
N GLU A 145 -6.32 -2.08 6.79
CA GLU A 145 -4.88 -2.25 6.96
C GLU A 145 -4.47 -2.50 8.42
N GLY A 146 -5.10 -1.80 9.37
CA GLY A 146 -4.83 -1.99 10.81
C GLY A 146 -5.15 -3.39 11.31
N GLN A 147 -6.20 -4.04 10.79
CA GLN A 147 -6.56 -5.41 11.16
C GLN A 147 -5.54 -6.42 10.63
N PHE A 148 -5.01 -6.20 9.43
CA PHE A 148 -4.00 -7.06 8.83
C PHE A 148 -2.60 -6.81 9.41
N ALA A 149 -2.28 -5.59 9.82
CA ALA A 149 -1.02 -5.26 10.46
C ALA A 149 -0.81 -6.01 11.78
N ASN A 150 -1.90 -6.39 12.46
CA ASN A 150 -1.86 -7.21 13.67
C ASN A 150 -1.75 -8.74 13.39
N ILE A 151 -1.34 -9.15 12.18
CA ILE A 151 -1.14 -10.56 11.83
C ILE A 151 0.36 -10.85 11.69
N PRO A 152 1.01 -11.45 12.72
CA PRO A 152 2.44 -11.77 12.63
C PRO A 152 2.75 -12.71 11.46
N GLY A 153 3.75 -12.34 10.65
CA GLY A 153 4.20 -13.09 9.48
C GLY A 153 3.57 -12.61 8.15
N LEU A 154 2.75 -11.56 8.18
CA LEU A 154 2.21 -10.91 6.99
C LEU A 154 2.84 -9.51 6.84
N LYS A 155 3.47 -9.23 5.71
CA LYS A 155 3.95 -7.88 5.35
C LYS A 155 2.84 -7.09 4.67
N ILE A 156 2.90 -5.74 4.76
CA ILE A 156 1.89 -4.87 4.15
C ILE A 156 2.58 -3.74 3.40
N ALA A 157 2.33 -3.65 2.10
CA ALA A 157 2.79 -2.57 1.23
C ALA A 157 1.60 -1.78 0.66
N MET A 158 1.73 -0.45 0.64
CA MET A 158 0.65 0.47 0.28
C MET A 158 1.20 1.65 -0.54
N PRO A 159 1.28 1.53 -1.87
CA PRO A 159 1.87 2.56 -2.72
C PRO A 159 1.08 3.87 -2.70
N ALA A 160 1.79 4.99 -2.79
CA ALA A 160 1.23 6.33 -2.92
C ALA A 160 1.40 6.93 -4.33
N THR A 161 2.30 6.40 -5.15
CA THR A 161 2.60 6.88 -6.50
C THR A 161 2.60 5.73 -7.51
N ALA A 162 2.58 6.05 -8.80
CA ALA A 162 2.71 5.03 -9.85
C ALA A 162 4.11 4.37 -9.83
N ASP A 163 5.15 5.14 -9.51
CA ASP A 163 6.52 4.65 -9.29
C ASP A 163 6.58 3.63 -8.14
N ASP A 164 6.03 3.99 -6.98
CA ASP A 164 5.95 3.09 -5.83
C ASP A 164 5.12 1.84 -6.14
N ALA A 165 4.02 1.97 -6.90
CA ALA A 165 3.20 0.83 -7.29
C ALA A 165 3.99 -0.19 -8.11
N LYS A 166 4.82 0.28 -9.07
CA LYS A 166 5.73 -0.59 -9.82
C LYS A 166 6.78 -1.23 -8.91
N GLY A 167 7.51 -0.40 -8.18
CA GLY A 167 8.67 -0.87 -7.42
C GLY A 167 8.32 -1.73 -6.21
N LEU A 168 7.28 -1.37 -5.44
CA LEU A 168 6.83 -2.15 -4.29
C LEU A 168 6.12 -3.45 -4.70
N LEU A 169 5.38 -3.47 -5.82
CA LEU A 169 4.77 -4.71 -6.31
C LEU A 169 5.83 -5.70 -6.78
N ALA A 170 6.84 -5.24 -7.51
CA ALA A 170 7.99 -6.07 -7.89
C ALA A 170 8.70 -6.63 -6.66
N ALA A 171 8.96 -5.79 -5.63
CA ALA A 171 9.52 -6.23 -4.36
C ALA A 171 8.64 -7.27 -3.68
N SER A 172 7.32 -7.06 -3.66
CA SER A 172 6.36 -7.95 -3.02
C SER A 172 6.32 -9.33 -3.67
N ILE A 173 6.36 -9.40 -5.01
CA ILE A 173 6.36 -10.68 -5.75
C ILE A 173 7.67 -11.45 -5.53
N ARG A 174 8.78 -10.75 -5.34
CA ARG A 174 10.11 -11.32 -5.10
C ARG A 174 10.38 -11.63 -3.63
N GLU A 175 9.52 -11.18 -2.73
CA GLU A 175 9.68 -11.37 -1.28
C GLU A 175 9.44 -12.85 -0.91
N PRO A 176 10.34 -13.49 -0.14
CA PRO A 176 10.18 -14.88 0.27
C PRO A 176 9.11 -15.09 1.34
N ASP A 177 8.58 -14.03 1.94
CA ASP A 177 7.50 -14.02 2.93
C ASP A 177 6.20 -13.43 2.36
N PRO A 178 5.04 -13.74 2.94
CA PRO A 178 3.77 -13.25 2.41
C PRO A 178 3.63 -11.74 2.49
N VAL A 179 3.16 -11.13 1.42
CA VAL A 179 2.86 -9.70 1.33
C VAL A 179 1.39 -9.49 0.98
N LEU A 180 0.72 -8.63 1.74
CA LEU A 180 -0.54 -8.01 1.38
C LEU A 180 -0.24 -6.67 0.72
N PHE A 181 -0.49 -6.57 -0.58
CA PHE A 181 -0.27 -5.39 -1.39
C PHE A 181 -1.60 -4.65 -1.60
N LEU A 182 -1.76 -3.52 -0.93
CA LEU A 182 -3.02 -2.77 -0.90
C LEU A 182 -2.99 -1.59 -1.87
N GLU A 183 -3.94 -1.56 -2.78
CA GLU A 183 -3.99 -0.67 -3.92
C GLU A 183 -5.12 0.37 -3.73
N PRO A 184 -4.81 1.68 -3.62
CA PRO A 184 -5.87 2.67 -3.40
C PRO A 184 -6.76 2.81 -4.63
N LEU A 185 -8.06 2.51 -4.50
CA LEU A 185 -9.05 2.61 -5.58
C LEU A 185 -9.07 4.00 -6.23
N ARG A 186 -9.05 5.05 -5.40
CA ARG A 186 -9.00 6.44 -5.85
C ARG A 186 -7.73 6.73 -6.66
N GLY A 187 -6.64 6.03 -6.33
CA GLY A 187 -5.34 6.19 -6.97
C GLY A 187 -5.23 5.55 -8.35
N TYR A 188 -5.99 4.50 -8.65
CA TYR A 188 -5.79 3.70 -9.87
C TYR A 188 -5.70 4.51 -11.15
N ARG A 189 -6.59 5.49 -11.34
CA ARG A 189 -6.61 6.38 -12.50
C ARG A 189 -6.32 7.84 -12.13
N GLY A 190 -6.45 8.19 -10.86
CA GLY A 190 -6.24 9.53 -10.34
C GLY A 190 -4.76 9.86 -10.10
N ILE A 191 -3.94 8.86 -9.78
CA ILE A 191 -2.50 9.02 -9.60
C ILE A 191 -1.80 8.67 -10.92
N ARG A 192 -1.08 9.63 -11.46
CA ARG A 192 -0.25 9.51 -12.66
C ARG A 192 1.10 10.17 -12.40
N GLY A 193 2.15 9.63 -12.96
CA GLY A 193 3.49 10.23 -12.86
C GLY A 193 4.57 9.42 -13.58
N PRO A 194 5.80 9.91 -13.54
CA PRO A 194 6.93 9.26 -14.15
C PRO A 194 7.25 7.95 -13.44
N VAL A 195 7.38 6.89 -14.22
CA VAL A 195 7.74 5.53 -13.77
C VAL A 195 8.96 5.10 -14.57
N PRO A 196 10.05 4.63 -13.95
CA PRO A 196 11.23 4.15 -14.67
C PRO A 196 10.88 3.01 -15.64
N ASP A 197 11.41 3.10 -16.87
CA ASP A 197 11.33 1.99 -17.82
C ASP A 197 12.22 0.83 -17.36
N GLY A 198 11.85 -0.39 -17.73
CA GLY A 198 12.62 -1.60 -17.36
C GLY A 198 12.43 -2.03 -15.91
N GLU A 199 13.47 -2.63 -15.34
CA GLU A 199 13.44 -3.16 -13.98
C GLU A 199 13.47 -2.02 -12.95
N HIS A 200 12.52 -2.06 -12.03
CA HIS A 200 12.41 -1.10 -10.94
C HIS A 200 11.91 -1.81 -9.68
N VAL A 201 12.66 -1.71 -8.59
CA VAL A 201 12.35 -2.33 -7.31
C VAL A 201 12.53 -1.31 -6.20
N VAL A 202 11.49 -1.15 -5.39
CA VAL A 202 11.52 -0.34 -4.16
C VAL A 202 11.53 -1.29 -2.97
N PRO A 203 12.53 -1.24 -2.08
CA PRO A 203 12.61 -2.16 -0.95
C PRO A 203 11.46 -1.95 0.03
N LEU A 204 10.93 -3.05 0.57
CA LEU A 204 9.94 -3.01 1.65
C LEU A 204 10.60 -2.53 2.95
N GLY A 205 9.88 -1.75 3.76
CA GLY A 205 10.39 -1.23 5.04
C GLY A 205 11.21 0.05 4.91
N VAL A 206 11.15 0.73 3.77
CA VAL A 206 11.86 1.99 3.53
C VAL A 206 10.86 3.09 3.18
N ALA A 207 10.67 4.04 4.09
CA ALA A 207 9.81 5.20 3.89
C ALA A 207 10.44 6.23 2.93
N ARG A 208 9.63 7.18 2.47
CA ARG A 208 10.06 8.23 1.55
C ARG A 208 9.65 9.62 2.06
N ALA A 209 10.58 10.55 2.14
CA ALA A 209 10.24 11.96 2.33
C ALA A 209 9.62 12.51 1.01
N ALA A 210 8.27 12.55 0.99
CA ALA A 210 7.53 13.10 -0.16
C ALA A 210 7.63 14.63 -0.24
N ARG A 211 7.78 15.31 0.92
CA ARG A 211 8.10 16.73 1.07
C ARG A 211 9.05 16.91 2.25
N GLN A 212 10.05 17.75 2.10
CA GLN A 212 10.86 18.23 3.22
C GLN A 212 10.14 19.37 3.93
N GLY A 213 10.26 19.45 5.25
CA GLY A 213 9.69 20.51 6.07
C GLY A 213 10.28 20.53 7.46
N ASP A 214 10.27 21.71 8.10
CA ASP A 214 10.94 21.96 9.39
C ASP A 214 9.99 22.24 10.54
N ASP A 215 8.75 22.73 10.26
CA ASP A 215 7.83 23.16 11.31
C ASP A 215 6.99 22.01 11.88
N ILE A 216 6.61 21.05 11.03
CA ILE A 216 5.76 19.90 11.35
C ILE A 216 5.87 18.82 10.29
N VAL A 217 5.78 17.55 10.67
CA VAL A 217 5.70 16.44 9.73
C VAL A 217 4.31 15.81 9.68
N VAL A 218 3.80 15.56 8.47
CA VAL A 218 2.60 14.74 8.23
C VAL A 218 3.06 13.35 7.81
N ILE A 219 2.69 12.34 8.60
CA ILE A 219 2.99 10.93 8.33
C ILE A 219 1.73 10.31 7.70
N ALA A 220 1.88 9.74 6.52
CA ALA A 220 0.77 9.18 5.75
C ALA A 220 1.22 7.97 4.92
N TRP A 221 0.26 7.28 4.33
CA TRP A 221 0.50 6.19 3.38
C TRP A 221 -0.57 6.17 2.29
N SER A 222 -0.23 5.55 1.18
CA SER A 222 -1.15 5.39 0.06
C SER A 222 -1.73 6.73 -0.43
N TYR A 223 -3.01 6.81 -0.77
CA TYR A 223 -3.63 8.03 -1.34
C TYR A 223 -3.55 9.24 -0.39
N GLN A 224 -3.48 9.02 0.91
CA GLN A 224 -3.41 10.11 1.90
C GLN A 224 -2.12 10.93 1.80
N VAL A 225 -1.06 10.35 1.22
CA VAL A 225 0.20 11.09 0.94
C VAL A 225 -0.03 12.21 -0.08
N GLU A 226 -0.82 11.97 -1.13
CA GLU A 226 -1.17 12.99 -2.11
C GLU A 226 -1.92 14.16 -1.48
N LEU A 227 -2.89 13.86 -0.59
CA LEU A 227 -3.64 14.90 0.13
C LEU A 227 -2.75 15.66 1.12
N ALA A 228 -1.84 14.97 1.80
CA ALA A 228 -0.86 15.59 2.69
C ALA A 228 0.10 16.52 1.91
N CYS A 229 0.55 16.11 0.73
CA CYS A 229 1.38 16.95 -0.14
C CYS A 229 0.63 18.21 -0.60
N ARG A 230 -0.65 18.10 -0.95
CA ARG A 230 -1.48 19.27 -1.31
C ARG A 230 -1.65 20.22 -0.13
N ALA A 231 -1.92 19.69 1.07
CA ALA A 231 -2.00 20.49 2.29
C ALA A 231 -0.67 21.21 2.59
N ALA A 232 0.46 20.53 2.43
CA ALA A 232 1.79 21.11 2.58
C ALA A 232 2.06 22.23 1.55
N ASP A 233 1.67 22.01 0.28
CA ASP A 233 1.84 23.00 -0.78
C ASP A 233 0.94 24.22 -0.55
N THR A 234 -0.29 24.06 -0.03
CA THR A 234 -1.20 25.15 0.36
C THR A 234 -0.58 25.97 1.51
N LEU A 235 -0.12 25.30 2.58
CA LEU A 235 0.44 25.97 3.76
C LEU A 235 1.80 26.63 3.50
N ARG A 236 2.56 26.15 2.52
CA ARG A 236 3.80 26.82 2.06
C ARG A 236 3.48 28.23 1.55
N GLY A 237 2.35 28.45 0.91
CA GLY A 237 1.87 29.78 0.53
C GLY A 237 1.63 30.73 1.72
N GLU A 238 1.45 30.19 2.91
CA GLU A 238 1.29 30.91 4.19
C GLU A 238 2.60 31.04 4.98
N GLY A 239 3.70 30.51 4.45
CA GLY A 239 5.04 30.58 5.07
C GLY A 239 5.34 29.42 6.01
N LEU A 240 4.53 28.35 6.03
CA LEU A 240 4.76 27.16 6.85
C LEU A 240 5.55 26.09 6.07
N SER A 241 6.53 25.49 6.74
CA SER A 241 7.40 24.44 6.22
C SER A 241 6.92 23.07 6.70
N VAL A 242 6.01 22.44 5.92
CA VAL A 242 5.38 21.16 6.28
C VAL A 242 6.05 20.01 5.56
N GLY A 243 6.66 19.08 6.34
CA GLY A 243 7.19 17.82 5.84
C GLY A 243 6.08 16.79 5.59
N VAL A 244 6.29 15.88 4.63
CA VAL A 244 5.41 14.73 4.39
C VAL A 244 6.25 13.48 4.28
N LEU A 245 6.02 12.53 5.21
CA LEU A 245 6.64 11.21 5.22
C LEU A 245 5.64 10.18 4.71
N ASP A 246 5.98 9.54 3.60
CA ASP A 246 5.25 8.43 3.00
C ASP A 246 5.82 7.12 3.52
N LEU A 247 5.04 6.36 4.27
CA LEU A 247 5.49 5.12 4.89
C LEU A 247 5.72 3.99 3.87
N ARG A 248 5.04 3.99 2.73
CA ARG A 248 5.11 2.93 1.70
C ARG A 248 4.74 1.54 2.19
N THR A 249 5.20 1.17 3.38
CA THR A 249 4.94 -0.12 4.04
C THR A 249 4.53 0.11 5.49
N LEU A 250 3.55 -0.67 5.94
CA LEU A 250 3.15 -0.67 7.35
C LEU A 250 3.82 -1.80 8.12
N VAL A 251 4.13 -2.91 7.43
CA VAL A 251 4.86 -4.05 7.99
C VAL A 251 5.84 -4.55 6.93
N PRO A 252 7.16 -4.43 7.16
CA PRO A 252 7.81 -3.79 8.30
C PRO A 252 7.63 -2.26 8.26
N LEU A 253 7.61 -1.65 9.45
CA LEU A 253 7.54 -0.22 9.60
C LEU A 253 8.95 0.38 9.63
N ASP A 254 9.16 1.50 8.95
CA ASP A 254 10.41 2.27 9.00
C ASP A 254 10.40 3.21 10.23
N VAL A 255 10.72 2.63 11.38
CA VAL A 255 10.75 3.36 12.66
C VAL A 255 11.82 4.43 12.66
N GLU A 256 12.96 4.18 12.00
CA GLU A 256 14.08 5.13 11.94
C GLU A 256 13.67 6.41 11.18
N ALA A 257 13.03 6.28 10.02
CA ALA A 257 12.54 7.41 9.25
C ALA A 257 11.46 8.22 9.99
N ILE A 258 10.57 7.55 10.74
CA ILE A 258 9.58 8.23 11.60
C ILE A 258 10.28 9.01 12.68
N THR A 259 11.23 8.39 13.39
CA THR A 259 11.98 8.99 14.47
C THR A 259 12.76 10.22 14.00
N GLU A 260 13.49 10.08 12.91
CA GLU A 260 14.25 11.21 12.31
C GLU A 260 13.34 12.38 11.96
N ALA A 261 12.22 12.12 11.26
CA ALA A 261 11.32 13.16 10.82
C ALA A 261 10.62 13.88 11.99
N VAL A 262 10.16 13.11 13.00
CA VAL A 262 9.47 13.68 14.16
C VAL A 262 10.45 14.42 15.09
N CYS A 263 11.63 13.85 15.36
CA CYS A 263 12.63 14.52 16.18
C CYS A 263 13.16 15.80 15.53
N HIS A 264 13.19 15.87 14.20
CA HIS A 264 13.56 17.07 13.47
C HIS A 264 12.53 18.20 13.64
N CYS A 265 11.24 17.89 13.46
CA CYS A 265 10.17 18.89 13.49
C CYS A 265 9.62 19.18 14.92
N GLY A 266 9.76 18.27 15.84
CA GLY A 266 9.12 18.33 17.17
C GLY A 266 7.59 18.16 17.17
N ARG A 267 6.94 18.11 15.99
CA ARG A 267 5.48 18.12 15.82
C ARG A 267 5.06 17.16 14.72
N ALA A 268 3.96 16.44 14.93
CA ALA A 268 3.48 15.46 13.96
C ALA A 268 1.96 15.39 13.84
N VAL A 269 1.50 15.11 12.62
CA VAL A 269 0.12 14.69 12.31
C VAL A 269 0.20 13.35 11.60
N VAL A 270 -0.67 12.39 11.97
CA VAL A 270 -0.76 11.07 11.31
C VAL A 270 -2.08 10.98 10.56
N VAL A 271 -2.05 10.62 9.28
CA VAL A 271 -3.24 10.61 8.41
C VAL A 271 -3.50 9.19 7.89
N GLN A 272 -4.72 8.70 8.09
CA GLN A 272 -5.20 7.40 7.59
C GLN A 272 -6.63 7.50 7.06
N GLU A 273 -7.03 6.60 6.16
CA GLU A 273 -8.41 6.53 5.68
C GLU A 273 -9.29 5.65 6.58
N SER A 274 -8.73 4.63 7.21
CA SER A 274 -9.46 3.74 8.12
C SER A 274 -10.09 4.49 9.30
N PRO A 275 -11.08 3.88 10.01
CA PRO A 275 -11.66 4.43 11.23
C PRO A 275 -10.62 4.80 12.29
N GLU A 276 -10.97 5.72 13.17
CA GLU A 276 -10.04 6.22 14.18
C GLU A 276 -9.70 5.18 15.24
N THR A 277 -10.71 4.47 15.73
CA THR A 277 -10.54 3.47 16.79
C THR A 277 -9.76 2.25 16.28
N SER A 278 -8.63 1.98 16.90
CA SER A 278 -7.74 0.85 16.55
C SER A 278 -7.21 0.88 15.11
N GLY A 279 -7.29 2.01 14.43
CA GLY A 279 -6.60 2.22 13.15
C GLY A 279 -5.08 2.24 13.33
N PHE A 280 -4.33 1.94 12.26
CA PHE A 280 -2.87 1.82 12.30
C PHE A 280 -2.16 3.12 12.73
N ALA A 281 -2.79 4.29 12.53
CA ALA A 281 -2.28 5.55 13.06
C ALA A 281 -2.07 5.53 14.58
N SER A 282 -2.79 4.68 15.32
CA SER A 282 -2.59 4.52 16.77
C SER A 282 -1.25 3.85 17.08
N GLU A 283 -0.80 2.90 16.27
CA GLU A 283 0.52 2.28 16.36
C GLU A 283 1.62 3.29 16.03
N ILE A 284 1.42 4.12 15.00
CA ILE A 284 2.36 5.19 14.67
C ILE A 284 2.49 6.18 15.83
N VAL A 285 1.39 6.58 16.46
CA VAL A 285 1.42 7.46 17.62
C VAL A 285 2.15 6.81 18.80
N ALA A 286 1.92 5.52 19.05
CA ALA A 286 2.65 4.78 20.10
C ALA A 286 4.15 4.76 19.79
N THR A 287 4.55 4.43 18.57
CA THR A 287 5.95 4.46 18.12
C THR A 287 6.58 5.85 18.32
N ILE A 288 5.88 6.92 17.94
CA ILE A 288 6.36 8.30 18.14
C ILE A 288 6.56 8.60 19.63
N VAL A 289 5.63 8.19 20.48
CA VAL A 289 5.75 8.40 21.93
C VAL A 289 6.92 7.61 22.53
N ASP A 290 7.12 6.38 22.10
CA ASP A 290 8.22 5.56 22.60
C ASP A 290 9.59 6.10 22.16
N GLU A 291 9.74 6.55 20.92
CA GLU A 291 11.02 6.92 20.34
C GLU A 291 11.32 8.43 20.46
N CYS A 292 10.28 9.29 20.42
CA CYS A 292 10.45 10.75 20.28
C CYS A 292 9.86 11.57 21.43
N PHE A 293 9.41 10.96 22.55
CA PHE A 293 8.69 11.67 23.62
C PHE A 293 9.34 12.98 24.06
N TRP A 294 10.66 12.97 24.25
CA TRP A 294 11.39 14.14 24.71
C TRP A 294 11.66 15.21 23.64
N SER A 295 11.37 14.89 22.40
CA SER A 295 11.50 15.82 21.27
C SER A 295 10.14 16.44 20.88
N LEU A 296 9.03 15.93 21.42
CA LEU A 296 7.70 16.44 21.11
C LEU A 296 7.46 17.79 21.79
N GLU A 297 7.03 18.76 20.98
CA GLU A 297 6.62 20.11 21.44
C GLU A 297 5.10 20.26 21.53
N ALA A 298 4.35 19.33 20.95
CA ALA A 298 2.88 19.31 20.97
C ALA A 298 2.36 17.87 20.92
N PRO A 299 1.09 17.62 21.32
CA PRO A 299 0.46 16.32 21.15
C PRO A 299 0.36 15.92 19.66
N VAL A 300 0.62 14.65 19.35
CA VAL A 300 0.42 14.10 18.01
C VAL A 300 -1.09 14.02 17.71
N VAL A 301 -1.53 14.56 16.57
CA VAL A 301 -2.92 14.56 16.14
C VAL A 301 -3.13 13.54 15.02
N ARG A 302 -4.23 12.76 15.10
CA ARG A 302 -4.64 11.86 14.05
C ARG A 302 -5.74 12.48 13.19
N VAL A 303 -5.69 12.25 11.89
CA VAL A 303 -6.75 12.54 10.92
C VAL A 303 -7.17 11.22 10.30
N SER A 304 -8.38 10.75 10.59
CA SER A 304 -8.87 9.42 10.27
C SER A 304 -10.27 9.46 9.65
N GLY A 305 -10.72 8.34 9.08
CA GLY A 305 -12.15 8.09 8.89
C GLY A 305 -12.90 8.13 10.23
N TYR A 306 -14.20 8.18 10.18
CA TYR A 306 -15.06 8.14 11.39
C TYR A 306 -15.36 6.70 11.80
N ASP A 307 -15.68 6.46 13.08
CA ASP A 307 -16.06 5.14 13.61
C ASP A 307 -17.50 4.78 13.24
N VAL A 308 -17.76 4.69 11.95
CA VAL A 308 -19.04 4.30 11.35
C VAL A 308 -18.76 3.37 10.15
N PRO A 309 -19.71 2.52 9.74
CA PRO A 309 -19.61 1.81 8.48
C PRO A 309 -19.36 2.80 7.33
N TYR A 310 -18.57 2.39 6.35
CA TYR A 310 -18.21 3.29 5.25
C TYR A 310 -19.46 3.82 4.55
N PRO A 311 -19.67 5.15 4.49
CA PRO A 311 -20.92 5.72 3.98
C PRO A 311 -20.99 5.64 2.45
N VAL A 312 -22.18 5.35 1.93
CA VAL A 312 -22.40 5.19 0.49
C VAL A 312 -22.69 6.51 -0.23
N GLY A 313 -22.38 6.54 -1.50
CA GLY A 313 -22.72 7.64 -2.39
C GLY A 313 -22.00 8.95 -2.04
N ARG A 314 -22.75 10.05 -1.92
CA ARG A 314 -22.15 11.38 -1.67
C ARG A 314 -21.63 11.58 -0.24
N LEU A 315 -22.07 10.75 0.71
CA LEU A 315 -21.59 10.83 2.09
C LEU A 315 -20.14 10.36 2.23
N GLU A 316 -19.62 9.62 1.25
CA GLU A 316 -18.21 9.26 1.17
C GLU A 316 -17.29 10.48 1.25
N ASP A 317 -17.65 11.58 0.57
CA ASP A 317 -16.86 12.81 0.52
C ASP A 317 -16.71 13.49 1.92
N LEU A 318 -17.62 13.18 2.86
CA LEU A 318 -17.54 13.67 4.25
C LEU A 318 -16.75 12.73 5.16
N TYR A 319 -16.63 11.46 4.78
CA TYR A 319 -15.98 10.43 5.58
C TYR A 319 -14.47 10.43 5.39
N VAL A 320 -14.03 10.45 4.15
CA VAL A 320 -12.60 10.35 3.80
C VAL A 320 -11.88 11.62 4.28
N PRO A 321 -10.73 11.49 4.96
CA PRO A 321 -9.87 12.63 5.22
C PRO A 321 -9.58 13.40 3.93
N ASP A 322 -9.76 14.71 4.01
CA ASP A 322 -9.48 15.64 2.92
C ASP A 322 -8.37 16.63 3.29
N GLU A 323 -7.94 17.42 2.32
CA GLU A 323 -6.93 18.46 2.50
C GLU A 323 -7.30 19.45 3.61
N ALA A 324 -8.56 19.85 3.70
CA ALA A 324 -9.02 20.81 4.70
C ALA A 324 -8.91 20.27 6.12
N ARG A 325 -9.26 18.99 6.33
CA ARG A 325 -9.10 18.30 7.63
C ARG A 325 -7.62 18.17 8.02
N ILE A 326 -6.74 17.90 7.06
CA ILE A 326 -5.29 17.83 7.30
C ILE A 326 -4.74 19.21 7.69
N ILE A 327 -5.09 20.28 6.96
CA ILE A 327 -4.70 21.66 7.28
C ILE A 327 -5.20 22.05 8.67
N ALA A 328 -6.46 21.75 9.02
CA ALA A 328 -7.01 22.04 10.34
C ALA A 328 -6.25 21.31 11.46
N ALA A 329 -5.86 20.06 11.23
CA ALA A 329 -5.04 19.29 12.19
C ALA A 329 -3.66 19.88 12.35
N ILE A 330 -2.99 20.26 11.27
CA ILE A 330 -1.68 20.94 11.30
C ILE A 330 -1.76 22.22 12.13
N ARG A 331 -2.71 23.09 11.85
CA ARG A 331 -2.89 24.34 12.61
C ARG A 331 -3.16 24.09 14.09
N ARG A 332 -4.01 23.11 14.41
CA ARG A 332 -4.29 22.70 15.79
C ARG A 332 -3.02 22.30 16.55
N VAL A 333 -2.11 21.56 15.90
CA VAL A 333 -0.82 21.16 16.51
C VAL A 333 0.06 22.39 16.74
N LEU A 334 0.18 23.26 15.73
CA LEU A 334 1.00 24.48 15.82
C LEU A 334 0.50 25.46 16.88
N ASP A 335 -0.82 25.58 17.04
CA ASP A 335 -1.45 26.44 18.07
C ASP A 335 -1.33 25.88 19.50
N SER A 336 -0.95 24.61 19.65
CA SER A 336 -0.83 23.91 20.94
C SER A 336 0.60 23.93 21.51
N ALA A 337 1.56 24.42 20.73
CA ALA A 337 3.00 24.42 21.04
C ALA A 337 3.46 25.66 21.79
#